data_ea46eb0f845c37a438d8ad922caa0d0b
#
_entry.id   ea46eb0f845c37a438d8ad922caa0d0b
#
_cell.length_a   1.000
_cell.length_b   1.000
_cell.length_c   1.000
_cell.angle_alpha   90.00
_cell.angle_beta   90.00
_cell.angle_gamma   90.00
#
_symmetry.space_group_name_H-M   'P 1'
#
loop_
_entity.id
_entity.type
_entity.pdbx_description
1 polymer ?
#
loop_
_entity_poly.entity_id
_entity_poly.type
_entity_poly.pdbx_seq_one_letter_code
_entity_poly.pdbx_strand_id
1 'polypeptide(L)'
;YNLTATSEDVKGIAFETFLGRTFRGELGQFFTPRVIVNFMVDLLNPQANELICDPCAGSGGFLIKAFESVKETIDNKYIEIKKKKYNELFPKNIELTENEQDKKTKLYDSYLVEINKEQEKEIEQLSKRAIFGTDANPRMARVSKMNMIMHGDGHNGIHHNDGLLNVNGIFHDRFDVILTNPPFGTTLSQNSPIVEEDSKYKNDQLIETYIKKYGEELYYKAGFTEIFNYSNIEHRLKAKE
;
A
#
# COMPACT_ATOMS: atom_id res chain seq x y z
N TYR A 1 -27.69 1.64 -13.28
CA TYR A 1 -26.87 1.72 -12.06
C TYR A 1 -25.68 2.64 -12.33
N ASN A 2 -25.56 3.71 -11.54
CA ASN A 2 -24.45 4.66 -11.69
C ASN A 2 -23.32 4.28 -10.72
N LEU A 3 -22.29 3.63 -11.23
CA LEU A 3 -21.12 3.19 -10.45
C LEU A 3 -20.32 4.37 -9.86
N THR A 4 -20.43 5.57 -10.42
CA THR A 4 -19.72 6.75 -9.89
C THR A 4 -20.28 7.25 -8.56
N ALA A 5 -21.55 6.96 -8.26
CA ALA A 5 -22.21 7.33 -7.02
C ALA A 5 -22.15 6.23 -5.93
N THR A 6 -21.51 5.09 -6.24
CA THR A 6 -21.38 3.97 -5.31
C THR A 6 -20.10 4.15 -4.47
N SER A 7 -20.14 3.79 -3.18
CA SER A 7 -18.95 3.85 -2.33
C SER A 7 -17.80 2.99 -2.88
N GLU A 8 -16.58 3.38 -2.59
CA GLU A 8 -15.36 2.65 -3.02
C GLU A 8 -15.37 1.21 -2.52
N ASP A 9 -15.83 0.98 -1.28
CA ASP A 9 -15.94 -0.36 -0.69
C ASP A 9 -16.83 -1.31 -1.49
N VAL A 10 -17.99 -0.84 -1.95
CA VAL A 10 -18.91 -1.65 -2.76
C VAL A 10 -18.31 -1.99 -4.11
N LYS A 11 -17.58 -1.04 -4.73
CA LYS A 11 -16.86 -1.26 -5.99
C LYS A 11 -15.76 -2.30 -5.82
N GLY A 12 -14.96 -2.19 -4.77
CA GLY A 12 -13.89 -3.14 -4.43
C GLY A 12 -14.42 -4.56 -4.24
N ILE A 13 -15.43 -4.74 -3.40
CA ILE A 13 -16.06 -6.04 -3.13
C ILE A 13 -16.65 -6.66 -4.41
N ALA A 14 -17.34 -5.87 -5.23
CA ALA A 14 -17.90 -6.33 -6.50
C ALA A 14 -16.80 -6.79 -7.46
N PHE A 15 -15.72 -6.02 -7.56
CA PHE A 15 -14.57 -6.34 -8.41
C PHE A 15 -13.85 -7.61 -7.96
N GLU A 16 -13.59 -7.78 -6.66
CA GLU A 16 -13.01 -9.00 -6.10
C GLU A 16 -13.87 -10.23 -6.30
N THR A 17 -15.19 -10.08 -6.14
CA THR A 17 -16.14 -11.17 -6.36
C THR A 17 -16.12 -11.62 -7.83
N PHE A 18 -16.03 -10.67 -8.75
CA PHE A 18 -15.92 -10.93 -10.19
C PHE A 18 -14.59 -11.62 -10.53
N LEU A 19 -13.48 -11.09 -10.03
CA LEU A 19 -12.15 -11.67 -10.24
C LEU A 19 -12.03 -13.08 -9.67
N GLY A 20 -12.52 -13.29 -8.44
CA GLY A 20 -12.47 -14.58 -7.78
C GLY A 20 -13.19 -15.69 -8.56
N ARG A 21 -14.20 -15.37 -9.36
CA ARG A 21 -14.89 -16.32 -10.25
C ARG A 21 -14.13 -16.55 -11.56
N THR A 22 -13.55 -15.51 -12.13
CA THR A 22 -12.92 -15.55 -13.46
C THR A 22 -11.53 -16.19 -13.40
N PHE A 23 -10.78 -16.01 -12.31
CA PHE A 23 -9.37 -16.43 -12.25
C PHE A 23 -9.09 -17.70 -11.45
N ARG A 24 -10.06 -18.24 -10.70
CA ARG A 24 -9.87 -19.48 -9.90
C ARG A 24 -9.49 -20.72 -10.72
N GLY A 25 -9.74 -20.73 -12.01
CA GLY A 25 -9.55 -21.91 -12.86
C GLY A 25 -8.36 -21.83 -13.83
N GLU A 26 -7.95 -20.64 -14.24
CA GLU A 26 -7.03 -20.49 -15.38
C GLU A 26 -5.53 -20.36 -15.01
N LEU A 27 -5.20 -19.95 -13.79
CA LEU A 27 -3.83 -19.57 -13.43
C LEU A 27 -3.19 -20.38 -12.31
N GLY A 28 -3.90 -21.37 -11.71
CA GLY A 28 -3.37 -22.14 -10.57
C GLY A 28 -3.01 -21.26 -9.34
N GLN A 29 -3.53 -20.03 -9.29
CA GLN A 29 -3.23 -19.10 -8.23
C GLN A 29 -4.22 -19.26 -7.08
N PHE A 30 -3.69 -19.41 -5.88
CA PHE A 30 -4.46 -19.48 -4.65
C PHE A 30 -4.56 -18.09 -4.03
N PHE A 31 -5.76 -17.54 -3.98
CA PHE A 31 -6.00 -16.31 -3.22
C PHE A 31 -6.02 -16.62 -1.73
N THR A 32 -5.31 -15.82 -0.95
CA THR A 32 -5.36 -15.93 0.51
C THR A 32 -6.78 -15.62 1.00
N PRO A 33 -7.39 -16.52 1.79
CA PRO A 33 -8.72 -16.27 2.34
C PRO A 33 -8.76 -14.96 3.13
N ARG A 34 -9.83 -14.16 2.98
CA ARG A 34 -9.99 -12.86 3.65
C ARG A 34 -9.83 -12.92 5.16
N VAL A 35 -10.29 -14.00 5.79
CA VAL A 35 -10.14 -14.19 7.23
C VAL A 35 -8.66 -14.23 7.64
N ILE A 36 -7.82 -14.88 6.85
CA ILE A 36 -6.37 -14.95 7.09
C ILE A 36 -5.72 -13.60 6.84
N VAL A 37 -6.08 -12.93 5.74
CA VAL A 37 -5.59 -11.57 5.42
C VAL A 37 -5.90 -10.62 6.57
N ASN A 38 -7.16 -10.57 7.02
CA ASN A 38 -7.58 -9.71 8.12
C ASN A 38 -6.80 -10.03 9.40
N PHE A 39 -6.73 -11.31 9.79
CA PHE A 39 -5.99 -11.74 10.98
C PHE A 39 -4.53 -11.31 10.96
N MET A 40 -3.84 -11.50 9.84
CA MET A 40 -2.42 -11.14 9.72
C MET A 40 -2.20 -9.62 9.77
N VAL A 41 -3.04 -8.84 9.09
CA VAL A 41 -2.96 -7.38 9.11
C VAL A 41 -3.30 -6.82 10.50
N ASP A 42 -4.37 -7.33 11.12
CA ASP A 42 -4.79 -6.89 12.45
C ASP A 42 -3.73 -7.25 13.52
N LEU A 43 -3.04 -8.40 13.37
CA LEU A 43 -1.95 -8.81 14.26
C LEU A 43 -0.72 -7.89 14.14
N LEU A 44 -0.35 -7.49 12.91
CA LEU A 44 0.79 -6.61 12.67
C LEU A 44 0.45 -5.14 12.97
N ASN A 45 -0.83 -4.79 12.85
CA ASN A 45 -1.34 -3.43 13.13
C ASN A 45 -0.48 -2.32 12.50
N PRO A 46 -0.34 -2.28 11.16
CA PRO A 46 0.54 -1.34 10.48
C PRO A 46 0.13 0.11 10.73
N GLN A 47 1.12 1.00 10.87
CA GLN A 47 0.93 2.39 11.22
C GLN A 47 1.13 3.33 10.01
N ALA A 48 0.60 4.55 10.08
CA ALA A 48 0.59 5.53 8.98
C ALA A 48 1.99 5.95 8.47
N ASN A 49 3.02 5.81 9.31
CA ASN A 49 4.40 6.16 8.98
C ASN A 49 5.24 4.96 8.54
N GLU A 50 4.66 3.76 8.48
CA GLU A 50 5.36 2.53 8.11
C GLU A 50 5.25 2.27 6.60
N LEU A 51 6.32 1.70 6.04
CA LEU A 51 6.37 1.23 4.67
C LEU A 51 5.95 -0.24 4.62
N ILE A 52 4.93 -0.52 3.84
CA ILE A 52 4.29 -1.84 3.75
C ILE A 52 4.55 -2.43 2.37
N CYS A 53 4.96 -3.70 2.32
CA CYS A 53 5.22 -4.39 1.06
C CYS A 53 4.60 -5.79 1.00
N ASP A 54 4.10 -6.13 -0.19
CA ASP A 54 3.77 -7.50 -0.58
C ASP A 54 4.53 -7.86 -1.88
N PRO A 55 5.64 -8.60 -1.79
CA PRO A 55 6.43 -8.99 -2.97
C PRO A 55 5.76 -10.04 -3.86
N CYS A 56 4.65 -10.64 -3.44
CA CYS A 56 3.85 -11.59 -4.22
C CYS A 56 2.36 -11.20 -4.16
N ALA A 57 2.05 -9.96 -4.55
CA ALA A 57 0.81 -9.28 -4.24
C ALA A 57 -0.48 -9.97 -4.74
N GLY A 58 -0.40 -10.83 -5.75
CA GLY A 58 -1.57 -11.48 -6.32
C GLY A 58 -2.62 -10.44 -6.74
N SER A 59 -3.81 -10.52 -6.16
CA SER A 59 -4.88 -9.53 -6.35
C SER A 59 -4.75 -8.28 -5.46
N GLY A 60 -3.74 -8.19 -4.62
CA GLY A 60 -3.52 -7.07 -3.70
C GLY A 60 -4.23 -7.21 -2.35
N GLY A 61 -4.68 -8.40 -1.98
CA GLY A 61 -5.51 -8.61 -0.79
C GLY A 61 -4.89 -8.10 0.51
N PHE A 62 -3.62 -8.37 0.77
CA PHE A 62 -2.91 -7.86 1.93
C PHE A 62 -2.74 -6.34 1.90
N LEU A 63 -2.38 -5.80 0.73
CA LEU A 63 -2.14 -4.37 0.56
C LEU A 63 -3.42 -3.55 0.74
N ILE A 64 -4.54 -4.03 0.21
CA ILE A 64 -5.86 -3.41 0.38
C ILE A 64 -6.22 -3.36 1.86
N LYS A 65 -6.18 -4.51 2.55
CA LYS A 65 -6.54 -4.56 3.97
C LYS A 65 -5.61 -3.70 4.83
N ALA A 66 -4.30 -3.69 4.54
CA ALA A 66 -3.34 -2.83 5.23
C ALA A 66 -3.66 -1.34 5.00
N PHE A 67 -3.93 -0.94 3.76
CA PHE A 67 -4.33 0.42 3.42
C PHE A 67 -5.62 0.84 4.16
N GLU A 68 -6.66 0.00 4.12
CA GLU A 68 -7.93 0.26 4.81
C GLU A 68 -7.74 0.40 6.32
N SER A 69 -6.95 -0.48 6.95
CA SER A 69 -6.67 -0.45 8.39
C SER A 69 -5.94 0.82 8.83
N VAL A 70 -4.92 1.23 8.07
CA VAL A 70 -4.17 2.46 8.37
C VAL A 70 -5.04 3.69 8.11
N LYS A 71 -5.81 3.71 7.01
CA LYS A 71 -6.75 4.79 6.70
C LYS A 71 -7.79 4.96 7.79
N GLU A 72 -8.38 3.87 8.29
CA GLU A 72 -9.34 3.90 9.40
C GLU A 72 -8.70 4.51 10.67
N THR A 73 -7.45 4.16 10.97
CA THR A 73 -6.71 4.74 12.09
C THR A 73 -6.51 6.25 11.91
N ILE A 74 -6.16 6.70 10.71
CA ILE A 74 -6.05 8.13 10.38
C ILE A 74 -7.41 8.81 10.55
N ASP A 75 -8.47 8.24 10.00
CA ASP A 75 -9.81 8.81 10.07
C ASP A 75 -10.29 8.96 11.53
N ASN A 76 -10.10 7.93 12.35
CA ASN A 76 -10.42 7.94 13.77
C ASN A 76 -9.63 9.01 14.54
N LYS A 77 -8.34 9.15 14.27
CA LYS A 77 -7.49 10.22 14.83
C LYS A 77 -8.09 11.60 14.55
N TYR A 78 -8.48 11.87 13.32
CA TYR A 78 -9.03 13.16 12.92
C TYR A 78 -10.47 13.38 13.45
N ILE A 79 -11.26 12.35 13.60
CA ILE A 79 -12.57 12.42 14.29
C ILE A 79 -12.39 12.90 15.73
N GLU A 80 -11.45 12.33 16.48
CA GLU A 80 -11.20 12.74 17.86
C GLU A 80 -10.62 14.16 17.96
N ILE A 81 -9.75 14.58 17.05
CA ILE A 81 -9.24 15.95 16.96
C ILE A 81 -10.38 16.95 16.75
N LYS A 82 -11.26 16.70 15.77
CA LYS A 82 -12.43 17.53 15.48
C LYS A 82 -13.40 17.60 16.67
N LYS A 83 -13.66 16.48 17.30
CA LYS A 83 -14.52 16.37 18.48
C LYS A 83 -13.96 17.13 19.68
N LYS A 84 -12.64 17.03 19.91
CA LYS A 84 -11.98 17.80 20.98
C LYS A 84 -12.14 19.31 20.75
N LYS A 85 -11.90 19.78 19.52
CA LYS A 85 -12.06 21.21 19.17
C LYS A 85 -13.50 21.68 19.30
N TYR A 86 -14.47 20.87 18.89
CA TYR A 86 -15.87 21.15 19.05
C TYR A 86 -16.24 21.33 20.54
N ASN A 87 -15.84 20.41 21.40
CA ASN A 87 -16.12 20.47 22.84
C ASN A 87 -15.44 21.65 23.53
N GLU A 88 -14.28 22.09 23.05
CA GLU A 88 -13.58 23.30 23.52
C GLU A 88 -14.38 24.57 23.18
N LEU A 89 -14.92 24.66 21.98
CA LEU A 89 -15.69 25.82 21.52
C LEU A 89 -17.12 25.84 22.07
N PHE A 90 -17.73 24.67 22.22
CA PHE A 90 -19.12 24.48 22.64
C PHE A 90 -19.20 23.62 23.92
N PRO A 91 -18.71 24.12 25.08
CA PRO A 91 -18.78 23.38 26.32
C PRO A 91 -20.24 23.21 26.76
N LYS A 92 -20.60 22.01 27.19
CA LYS A 92 -22.00 21.62 27.55
C LYS A 92 -22.60 22.43 28.69
N ASN A 93 -21.81 23.07 29.54
CA ASN A 93 -22.22 23.72 30.78
C ASN A 93 -22.29 25.25 30.68
N ILE A 94 -22.15 25.82 29.47
CA ILE A 94 -22.16 27.26 29.25
C ILE A 94 -23.25 27.60 28.24
N GLU A 95 -24.24 28.40 28.64
CA GLU A 95 -25.20 28.99 27.72
C GLU A 95 -24.49 30.11 26.93
N LEU A 96 -24.46 29.95 25.63
CA LEU A 96 -23.88 30.93 24.71
C LEU A 96 -24.99 31.83 24.17
N THR A 97 -24.71 33.10 24.03
CA THR A 97 -25.59 34.01 23.30
C THR A 97 -25.55 33.69 21.79
N GLU A 98 -26.62 34.03 21.07
CA GLU A 98 -26.72 33.79 19.63
C GLU A 98 -25.51 34.33 18.83
N ASN A 99 -25.02 35.53 19.17
CA ASN A 99 -23.86 36.14 18.56
C ASN A 99 -22.54 35.38 18.87
N GLU A 100 -22.39 34.84 20.07
CA GLU A 100 -21.23 34.01 20.46
C GLU A 100 -21.29 32.66 19.73
N GLN A 101 -22.45 32.07 19.61
CA GLN A 101 -22.65 30.82 18.89
C GLN A 101 -22.30 30.96 17.41
N ASP A 102 -22.75 32.03 16.74
CA ASP A 102 -22.41 32.37 15.36
C ASP A 102 -20.90 32.54 15.16
N LYS A 103 -20.24 33.29 16.03
CA LYS A 103 -18.78 33.48 15.96
C LYS A 103 -18.02 32.17 16.12
N LYS A 104 -18.41 31.34 17.09
CA LYS A 104 -17.76 30.04 17.37
C LYS A 104 -18.01 29.05 16.22
N THR A 105 -19.20 29.07 15.62
CA THR A 105 -19.51 28.24 14.44
C THR A 105 -18.61 28.61 13.27
N LYS A 106 -18.47 29.88 12.94
CA LYS A 106 -17.55 30.32 11.88
C LYS A 106 -16.10 29.93 12.15
N LEU A 107 -15.67 30.03 13.41
CA LEU A 107 -14.33 29.61 13.81
C LEU A 107 -14.13 28.10 13.66
N TYR A 108 -15.13 27.31 14.03
CA TYR A 108 -15.10 25.84 13.87
C TYR A 108 -15.12 25.43 12.42
N ASP A 109 -15.93 26.07 11.56
CA ASP A 109 -15.97 25.80 10.12
C ASP A 109 -14.62 26.10 9.46
N SER A 110 -13.99 27.21 9.83
CA SER A 110 -12.63 27.52 9.34
C SER A 110 -11.61 26.48 9.77
N TYR A 111 -11.69 26.03 11.02
CA TYR A 111 -10.85 24.94 11.57
C TYR A 111 -11.07 23.63 10.83
N LEU A 112 -12.34 23.27 10.51
CA LEU A 112 -12.65 22.06 9.76
C LEU A 112 -12.03 22.04 8.37
N VAL A 113 -11.99 23.19 7.69
CA VAL A 113 -11.35 23.31 6.37
C VAL A 113 -9.86 22.99 6.47
N GLU A 114 -9.17 23.52 7.48
CA GLU A 114 -7.74 23.31 7.68
C GLU A 114 -7.44 21.84 8.05
N ILE A 115 -8.14 21.31 9.05
CA ILE A 115 -7.88 19.96 9.54
C ILE A 115 -8.26 18.87 8.52
N ASN A 116 -9.26 19.13 7.66
CA ASN A 116 -9.60 18.23 6.55
C ASN A 116 -8.47 18.16 5.52
N LYS A 117 -7.82 19.29 5.20
CA LYS A 117 -6.66 19.30 4.30
C LYS A 117 -5.47 18.53 4.87
N GLU A 118 -5.26 18.60 6.19
CA GLU A 118 -4.21 17.80 6.85
C GLU A 118 -4.53 16.31 6.77
N GLN A 119 -5.76 15.92 7.04
CA GLN A 119 -6.24 14.55 6.91
C GLN A 119 -6.06 14.01 5.48
N GLU A 120 -6.50 14.77 4.48
CA GLU A 120 -6.35 14.42 3.06
C GLU A 120 -4.88 14.23 2.69
N LYS A 121 -4.00 15.11 3.16
CA LYS A 121 -2.55 15.02 2.93
C LYS A 121 -1.94 13.76 3.56
N GLU A 122 -2.36 13.39 4.76
CA GLU A 122 -1.87 12.18 5.44
C GLU A 122 -2.33 10.91 4.69
N ILE A 123 -3.58 10.86 4.25
CA ILE A 123 -4.10 9.76 3.40
C ILE A 123 -3.38 9.73 2.04
N GLU A 124 -3.11 10.88 1.43
CA GLU A 124 -2.37 10.95 0.18
C GLU A 124 -0.92 10.44 0.34
N GLN A 125 -0.27 10.70 1.48
CA GLN A 125 1.05 10.17 1.79
C GLN A 125 1.02 8.65 1.95
N LEU A 126 0.02 8.11 2.64
CA LEU A 126 -0.20 6.67 2.77
C LEU A 126 -0.30 6.02 1.38
N SER A 127 -1.20 6.51 0.53
CA SER A 127 -1.46 5.91 -0.78
C SER A 127 -0.30 6.05 -1.77
N LYS A 128 0.45 7.17 -1.73
CA LYS A 128 1.51 7.43 -2.71
C LYS A 128 2.89 6.92 -2.29
N ARG A 129 3.14 6.71 -1.00
CA ARG A 129 4.49 6.52 -0.48
C ARG A 129 4.68 5.35 0.47
N ALA A 130 3.60 4.76 0.99
CA ALA A 130 3.70 3.75 2.03
C ALA A 130 3.38 2.33 1.54
N ILE A 131 2.59 2.17 0.49
CA ILE A 131 2.11 0.86 0.01
C ILE A 131 2.87 0.43 -1.24
N PHE A 132 3.50 -0.74 -1.17
CA PHE A 132 4.29 -1.31 -2.27
C PHE A 132 3.95 -2.77 -2.49
N GLY A 133 4.02 -3.21 -3.75
CA GLY A 133 3.85 -4.62 -4.07
C GLY A 133 4.36 -4.96 -5.47
N THR A 134 4.68 -6.23 -5.65
CA THR A 134 4.99 -6.79 -6.97
C THR A 134 4.21 -8.06 -7.22
N ASP A 135 4.07 -8.40 -8.48
CA ASP A 135 3.68 -9.74 -8.90
C ASP A 135 4.40 -10.08 -10.21
N ALA A 136 4.97 -11.28 -10.29
CA ALA A 136 5.68 -11.76 -11.48
C ALA A 136 4.71 -12.00 -12.65
N ASN A 137 3.42 -12.19 -12.37
CA ASN A 137 2.39 -12.32 -13.39
C ASN A 137 1.87 -10.92 -13.79
N PRO A 138 2.04 -10.49 -15.06
CA PRO A 138 1.62 -9.16 -15.50
C PRO A 138 0.11 -8.94 -15.42
N ARG A 139 -0.69 -10.01 -15.47
CA ARG A 139 -2.15 -9.90 -15.28
C ARG A 139 -2.49 -9.61 -13.83
N MET A 140 -1.83 -10.31 -12.90
CA MET A 140 -2.06 -10.12 -11.47
C MET A 140 -1.57 -8.75 -11.00
N ALA A 141 -0.42 -8.29 -11.45
CA ALA A 141 0.04 -6.93 -11.16
C ALA A 141 -0.98 -5.86 -11.62
N ARG A 142 -1.62 -6.04 -12.79
CA ARG A 142 -2.70 -5.15 -13.26
C ARG A 142 -3.96 -5.26 -12.43
N VAL A 143 -4.34 -6.48 -12.03
CA VAL A 143 -5.49 -6.74 -11.15
C VAL A 143 -5.27 -6.09 -9.80
N SER A 144 -4.11 -6.28 -9.19
CA SER A 144 -3.75 -5.65 -7.93
C SER A 144 -3.82 -4.12 -8.01
N LYS A 145 -3.24 -3.52 -9.06
CA LYS A 145 -3.35 -2.07 -9.29
C LYS A 145 -4.80 -1.60 -9.37
N MET A 146 -5.63 -2.29 -10.15
CA MET A 146 -7.03 -1.93 -10.31
C MET A 146 -7.78 -2.05 -8.98
N ASN A 147 -7.51 -3.11 -8.23
CA ASN A 147 -8.10 -3.32 -6.91
C ASN A 147 -7.73 -2.19 -5.94
N MET A 148 -6.46 -1.81 -5.87
CA MET A 148 -6.00 -0.70 -5.03
C MET A 148 -6.69 0.63 -5.40
N ILE A 149 -6.82 0.91 -6.71
CA ILE A 149 -7.56 2.10 -7.20
C ILE A 149 -9.01 2.08 -6.72
N MET A 150 -9.67 0.92 -6.81
CA MET A 150 -11.09 0.78 -6.42
C MET A 150 -11.30 0.99 -4.90
N HIS A 151 -10.27 0.77 -4.09
CA HIS A 151 -10.25 1.02 -2.66
C HIS A 151 -9.67 2.38 -2.25
N GLY A 152 -9.42 3.26 -3.25
CA GLY A 152 -9.01 4.65 -3.01
C GLY A 152 -7.50 4.86 -2.82
N ASP A 153 -6.70 3.81 -3.06
CA ASP A 153 -5.24 3.94 -3.11
C ASP A 153 -4.77 4.43 -4.49
N GLY A 154 -3.74 5.25 -4.50
CA GLY A 154 -3.19 5.83 -5.72
C GLY A 154 -2.39 4.88 -6.64
N HIS A 155 -2.31 3.59 -6.33
CA HIS A 155 -1.69 2.50 -7.11
C HIS A 155 -0.23 2.69 -7.57
N ASN A 156 0.46 3.69 -7.08
CA ASN A 156 1.82 4.03 -7.55
C ASN A 156 2.89 3.03 -7.13
N GLY A 157 2.65 2.25 -6.08
CA GLY A 157 3.61 1.31 -5.51
C GLY A 157 3.51 -0.12 -6.07
N ILE A 158 2.55 -0.44 -6.95
CA ILE A 158 2.37 -1.80 -7.48
C ILE A 158 3.08 -1.96 -8.82
N HIS A 159 3.91 -2.99 -8.95
CA HIS A 159 4.72 -3.22 -10.14
C HIS A 159 4.65 -4.66 -10.63
N HIS A 160 4.69 -4.84 -11.97
CA HIS A 160 4.94 -6.14 -12.57
C HIS A 160 6.45 -6.39 -12.51
N ASN A 161 6.84 -7.27 -11.60
CA ASN A 161 8.23 -7.72 -11.49
C ASN A 161 8.36 -8.95 -10.57
N ASP A 162 9.51 -9.59 -10.59
CA ASP A 162 9.88 -10.61 -9.61
C ASP A 162 10.08 -9.94 -8.24
N GLY A 163 9.33 -10.39 -7.23
CA GLY A 163 9.38 -9.83 -5.88
C GLY A 163 10.68 -10.08 -5.11
N LEU A 164 11.53 -10.97 -5.63
CA LEU A 164 12.87 -11.23 -5.08
C LEU A 164 13.92 -10.25 -5.60
N LEU A 165 13.58 -9.45 -6.60
CA LEU A 165 14.45 -8.45 -7.19
C LEU A 165 14.15 -7.05 -6.65
N ASN A 166 15.18 -6.24 -6.47
CA ASN A 166 14.99 -4.85 -6.03
C ASN A 166 14.59 -3.96 -7.21
N VAL A 167 13.34 -3.51 -7.23
CA VAL A 167 12.81 -2.76 -8.37
C VAL A 167 11.83 -1.69 -7.91
N ASN A 168 11.81 -0.57 -8.63
CA ASN A 168 10.75 0.45 -8.49
C ASN A 168 10.49 0.92 -7.03
N GLY A 169 11.54 0.98 -6.22
CA GLY A 169 11.43 1.37 -4.82
C GLY A 169 11.21 0.20 -3.85
N ILE A 170 11.21 -1.03 -4.33
CA ILE A 170 11.22 -2.23 -3.51
C ILE A 170 12.67 -2.68 -3.36
N PHE A 171 13.24 -2.43 -2.18
CA PHE A 171 14.64 -2.66 -1.87
C PHE A 171 14.78 -3.48 -0.60
N HIS A 172 15.91 -4.12 -0.45
CA HIS A 172 16.30 -4.81 0.77
C HIS A 172 16.35 -3.83 1.96
N ASP A 173 15.92 -4.28 3.12
CA ASP A 173 15.94 -3.52 4.40
C ASP A 173 15.20 -2.16 4.37
N ARG A 174 14.21 -2.01 3.46
CA ARG A 174 13.46 -0.76 3.33
C ARG A 174 12.13 -0.75 4.07
N PHE A 175 11.49 -1.91 4.22
CA PHE A 175 10.10 -1.99 4.67
C PHE A 175 10.01 -2.32 6.16
N ASP A 176 9.08 -1.68 6.81
CA ASP A 176 8.75 -1.92 8.22
C ASP A 176 7.84 -3.13 8.36
N VAL A 177 6.94 -3.32 7.39
CA VAL A 177 5.96 -4.42 7.37
C VAL A 177 6.00 -5.13 6.02
N ILE A 178 6.20 -6.45 6.05
CA ILE A 178 6.08 -7.31 4.87
C ILE A 178 5.01 -8.36 5.14
N LEU A 179 3.99 -8.38 4.28
CA LEU A 179 2.87 -9.32 4.29
C LEU A 179 2.81 -10.01 2.94
N THR A 180 2.98 -11.32 2.88
CA THR A 180 2.99 -12.03 1.61
C THR A 180 2.54 -13.48 1.72
N ASN A 181 1.99 -14.00 0.64
CA ASN A 181 1.72 -15.42 0.42
C ASN A 181 2.41 -15.85 -0.89
N PRO A 182 3.70 -16.27 -0.82
CA PRO A 182 4.46 -16.62 -2.00
C PRO A 182 3.92 -17.89 -2.67
N PRO A 183 4.19 -18.09 -3.98
CA PRO A 183 3.76 -19.28 -4.70
C PRO A 183 4.40 -20.55 -4.13
N PHE A 184 3.61 -21.61 -3.97
CA PHE A 184 4.07 -22.90 -3.46
C PHE A 184 4.72 -23.73 -4.55
N GLY A 185 5.82 -24.42 -4.21
CA GLY A 185 6.46 -25.41 -5.09
C GLY A 185 7.19 -24.83 -6.31
N THR A 186 7.41 -23.52 -6.36
CA THR A 186 8.20 -22.92 -7.41
C THR A 186 9.69 -23.15 -7.14
N THR A 187 10.35 -23.92 -8.01
CA THR A 187 11.79 -24.14 -7.90
C THR A 187 12.54 -22.97 -8.55
N LEU A 188 13.32 -22.26 -7.74
CA LEU A 188 14.26 -21.25 -8.24
C LEU A 188 15.54 -21.98 -8.71
N SER A 189 15.87 -21.86 -9.99
CA SER A 189 17.08 -22.46 -10.52
C SER A 189 18.26 -21.52 -10.30
N GLN A 190 19.37 -22.05 -9.73
CA GLN A 190 20.63 -21.31 -9.56
C GLN A 190 21.18 -20.72 -10.86
N ASN A 191 20.84 -21.37 -11.96
CA ASN A 191 21.30 -21.00 -13.30
C ASN A 191 20.20 -20.31 -14.12
N SER A 192 19.08 -19.93 -13.51
CA SER A 192 18.09 -19.12 -14.23
C SER A 192 18.74 -17.81 -14.63
N PRO A 193 18.90 -17.55 -15.92
CA PRO A 193 19.45 -16.27 -16.35
C PRO A 193 18.53 -15.18 -15.83
N ILE A 194 19.13 -14.15 -15.26
CA ILE A 194 18.40 -12.89 -15.03
C ILE A 194 17.88 -12.48 -16.40
N VAL A 195 16.57 -12.38 -16.54
CA VAL A 195 15.94 -12.13 -17.84
C VAL A 195 16.48 -10.79 -18.36
N GLU A 196 16.67 -10.71 -19.68
CA GLU A 196 17.20 -9.51 -20.34
C GLU A 196 16.40 -8.24 -19.94
N GLU A 197 15.12 -8.40 -19.58
CA GLU A 197 14.29 -7.36 -19.00
C GLU A 197 14.83 -6.80 -17.67
N ASP A 198 15.55 -7.58 -16.88
CA ASP A 198 16.13 -7.11 -15.64
C ASP A 198 17.40 -6.27 -15.90
N SER A 199 18.04 -6.44 -17.04
CA SER A 199 19.20 -5.65 -17.48
C SER A 199 18.82 -4.19 -17.80
N LYS A 200 17.56 -3.90 -18.10
CA LYS A 200 17.07 -2.52 -18.31
C LYS A 200 17.24 -1.64 -17.07
N TYR A 201 17.32 -2.23 -15.87
CA TYR A 201 17.57 -1.51 -14.63
C TYR A 201 19.04 -1.09 -14.44
N LYS A 202 19.94 -1.50 -15.35
CA LYS A 202 21.33 -1.04 -15.41
C LYS A 202 21.51 0.23 -16.27
N ASN A 203 20.44 0.78 -16.81
CA ASN A 203 20.50 1.99 -17.62
C ASN A 203 20.77 3.22 -16.73
N ASP A 204 21.80 3.99 -17.05
CA ASP A 204 22.23 5.17 -16.29
C ASP A 204 21.07 6.17 -16.05
N GLN A 205 20.19 6.37 -17.03
CA GLN A 205 19.02 7.25 -16.88
C GLN A 205 18.01 6.74 -15.83
N LEU A 206 17.88 5.43 -15.71
CA LEU A 206 17.02 4.82 -14.71
C LEU A 206 17.65 4.94 -13.33
N ILE A 207 18.95 4.72 -13.24
CA ILE A 207 19.74 4.89 -12.01
C ILE A 207 19.59 6.32 -11.49
N GLU A 208 19.80 7.32 -12.33
CA GLU A 208 19.59 8.73 -11.97
C GLU A 208 18.15 9.01 -11.49
N THR A 209 17.17 8.41 -12.16
CA THR A 209 15.75 8.54 -11.76
C THR A 209 15.50 7.93 -10.38
N TYR A 210 16.11 6.78 -10.08
CA TYR A 210 16.01 6.13 -8.78
C TYR A 210 16.71 6.94 -7.69
N ILE A 211 17.93 7.40 -7.93
CA ILE A 211 18.69 8.25 -7.00
C ILE A 211 17.89 9.52 -6.70
N LYS A 212 17.35 10.17 -7.73
CA LYS A 212 16.52 11.38 -7.57
C LYS A 212 15.25 11.13 -6.76
N LYS A 213 14.62 9.97 -6.94
CA LYS A 213 13.34 9.64 -6.31
C LYS A 213 13.49 9.13 -4.88
N TYR A 214 14.52 8.34 -4.61
CA TYR A 214 14.67 7.62 -3.35
C TYR A 214 15.90 8.05 -2.53
N GLY A 215 16.77 8.87 -3.10
CA GLY A 215 18.02 9.31 -2.50
C GLY A 215 19.20 8.38 -2.80
N GLU A 216 20.38 8.97 -2.86
CA GLU A 216 21.63 8.27 -3.20
C GLU A 216 22.00 7.21 -2.16
N GLU A 217 21.84 7.53 -0.87
CA GLU A 217 22.11 6.61 0.22
C GLU A 217 21.27 5.34 0.14
N LEU A 218 19.96 5.48 -0.13
CA LEU A 218 19.06 4.34 -0.24
C LEU A 218 19.37 3.50 -1.48
N TYR A 219 19.77 4.14 -2.58
CA TYR A 219 20.18 3.47 -3.81
C TYR A 219 21.42 2.60 -3.59
N TYR A 220 22.48 3.13 -2.96
CA TYR A 220 23.70 2.38 -2.69
C TYR A 220 23.54 1.34 -1.57
N LYS A 221 22.78 1.64 -0.52
CA LYS A 221 22.48 0.71 0.57
C LYS A 221 21.67 -0.49 0.06
N ALA A 222 20.85 -0.29 -0.94
CA ALA A 222 20.07 -1.35 -1.57
C ALA A 222 20.94 -2.33 -2.38
N GLY A 223 22.24 -2.03 -2.60
CA GLY A 223 23.12 -2.92 -3.34
C GLY A 223 22.66 -3.17 -4.76
N PHE A 224 22.20 -2.12 -5.47
CA PHE A 224 21.67 -2.25 -6.83
C PHE A 224 22.66 -2.92 -7.80
N THR A 225 23.95 -2.89 -7.48
CA THR A 225 25.00 -3.59 -8.22
C THR A 225 25.08 -5.08 -7.92
N GLU A 226 24.56 -5.54 -6.77
CA GLU A 226 24.62 -6.94 -6.33
C GLU A 226 23.30 -7.71 -6.57
N ILE A 227 22.20 -7.00 -6.84
CA ILE A 227 20.85 -7.51 -6.95
C ILE A 227 20.66 -8.49 -8.11
N PHE A 228 21.46 -8.34 -9.14
CA PHE A 228 21.37 -9.13 -10.35
C PHE A 228 22.02 -10.50 -10.24
N ASN A 229 22.26 -10.99 -9.03
CA ASN A 229 22.83 -12.30 -8.81
C ASN A 229 21.87 -13.20 -8.03
N TYR A 230 21.13 -14.05 -8.73
CA TYR A 230 20.22 -15.05 -8.13
C TYR A 230 20.93 -15.95 -7.10
N SER A 231 22.23 -16.12 -7.21
CA SER A 231 23.01 -16.88 -6.23
C SER A 231 22.96 -16.27 -4.83
N ASN A 232 22.82 -14.95 -4.71
CA ASN A 232 22.66 -14.28 -3.41
C ASN A 232 21.29 -14.52 -2.79
N ILE A 233 20.24 -14.62 -3.62
CA ILE A 233 18.88 -14.93 -3.18
C ILE A 233 18.81 -16.38 -2.68
N GLU A 234 19.42 -17.30 -3.41
CA GLU A 234 19.43 -18.72 -3.07
C GLU A 234 20.17 -19.02 -1.77
N HIS A 235 21.28 -18.34 -1.50
CA HIS A 235 21.96 -18.43 -0.20
C HIS A 235 21.07 -18.00 0.97
N ARG A 236 20.18 -17.04 0.76
CA ARG A 236 19.23 -16.60 1.79
C ARG A 236 18.07 -17.57 1.96
N LEU A 237 17.60 -18.20 0.90
CA LEU A 237 16.53 -19.20 0.94
C LEU A 237 17.03 -20.51 1.56
N LYS A 238 18.23 -20.96 1.23
CA LYS A 238 18.86 -22.16 1.85
C LYS A 238 19.22 -21.99 3.31
N ALA A 239 19.44 -20.79 3.79
CA ALA A 239 19.69 -20.54 5.21
C ALA A 239 18.42 -20.70 6.09
N LYS A 240 17.28 -21.05 5.50
CA LYS A 240 16.00 -21.27 6.20
C LYS A 240 15.49 -22.72 6.11
N GLU A 241 16.22 -23.61 5.44
CA GLU A 241 16.04 -25.07 5.55
C GLU A 241 16.92 -25.62 6.68
#